data_c42d9bdc2d3b3c36048d844852cd5aa8
#
_entry.id   c42d9bdc2d3b3c36048d844852cd5aa8
#
_cell.length_a   1.000
_cell.length_b   1.000
_cell.length_c   1.000
_cell.angle_alpha   90.00
_cell.angle_beta   90.00
_cell.angle_gamma   90.00
#
_symmetry.space_group_name_H-M   'P 1'
#
loop_
_entity.id
_entity.type
_entity.pdbx_description
1 polymer ?
#
loop_
_entity_poly.entity_id
_entity_poly.type
_entity_poly.pdbx_seq_one_letter_code
_entity_poly.pdbx_strand_id
1 'polypeptide(L)'
;MKKLLNTLYVTSENSYLALDGENIVVYDEQKEVGRLPLHNLEGIVSFGYRGTSPALMGACAERNISLCYLTPQGKFLARVTGRVRGNVVLREQQYRSCKDEAMGLEVAKNCISGKVYNARWVLERAIRDHGMQIDVDRVKNASLQLKYSLELIQNAESKDQLRGYEGEAASIYFGVFNELILQQKKDFTFQGRNKRPPLDNVNAMLSFVYTLLTNQIAAALEVVGLDPYVGYLHTDRPGRVSLALDLIEEFRAVYADRFVLSLINKKIVNKKNFTRKENGAVLMDDDLRRKLLTEWQNKKKEIITHPFLKEKIEWGMVPYVQAMLLARYLRGDLDGYPVFLWK
;
A
#
# COMPACT_ATOMS: atom_id res chain seq x y z
N MET A 1 -0.74 -21.47 -5.23
CA MET A 1 -0.86 -20.05 -4.78
C MET A 1 -0.11 -19.88 -3.47
N LYS A 2 0.65 -18.81 -3.27
CA LYS A 2 1.40 -18.56 -2.03
C LYS A 2 0.40 -18.33 -0.89
N LYS A 3 0.50 -19.11 0.20
CA LYS A 3 -0.48 -19.07 1.30
C LYS A 3 0.02 -18.37 2.57
N LEU A 4 1.31 -17.95 2.57
CA LEU A 4 1.93 -17.36 3.76
C LEU A 4 1.74 -15.85 3.76
N LEU A 5 1.19 -15.31 4.85
CA LEU A 5 1.02 -13.87 5.07
C LEU A 5 1.83 -13.37 6.28
N ASN A 6 2.75 -14.17 6.76
CA ASN A 6 3.54 -13.82 7.93
C ASN A 6 4.70 -12.91 7.52
N THR A 7 4.65 -11.68 7.98
CA THR A 7 5.76 -10.72 7.85
C THR A 7 6.38 -10.51 9.23
N LEU A 8 7.70 -10.72 9.33
CA LEU A 8 8.45 -10.37 10.51
C LEU A 8 8.78 -8.87 10.48
N TYR A 9 8.30 -8.13 11.46
CA TYR A 9 8.66 -6.73 11.66
C TYR A 9 9.66 -6.61 12.79
N VAL A 10 10.89 -6.19 12.48
CA VAL A 10 11.95 -5.96 13.45
C VAL A 10 12.04 -4.48 13.73
N THR A 11 11.50 -4.05 14.87
CA THR A 11 11.31 -2.63 15.20
C THR A 11 12.41 -2.03 16.06
N SER A 12 13.29 -2.84 16.66
CA SER A 12 14.48 -2.34 17.39
C SER A 12 15.53 -1.87 16.39
N GLU A 13 16.01 -0.64 16.56
CA GLU A 13 17.02 -0.01 15.71
C GLU A 13 18.39 -0.70 15.82
N ASN A 14 18.65 -1.38 16.93
CA ASN A 14 19.90 -2.06 17.24
C ASN A 14 19.93 -3.54 16.83
N SER A 15 18.83 -4.04 16.27
CA SER A 15 18.75 -5.45 15.88
C SER A 15 19.55 -5.75 14.62
N TYR A 16 20.31 -6.85 14.71
CA TYR A 16 20.99 -7.50 13.57
C TYR A 16 20.34 -8.84 13.26
N LEU A 17 20.18 -9.17 11.99
CA LEU A 17 19.51 -10.39 11.54
C LEU A 17 20.52 -11.36 10.93
N ALA A 18 20.47 -12.64 11.32
CA ALA A 18 21.32 -13.66 10.77
C ALA A 18 20.54 -14.93 10.39
N LEU A 19 21.15 -15.75 9.55
CA LEU A 19 20.69 -17.10 9.24
C LEU A 19 21.43 -18.10 10.14
N ASP A 20 20.67 -18.98 10.79
CA ASP A 20 21.21 -20.14 11.50
C ASP A 20 20.37 -21.37 11.12
N GLY A 21 20.97 -22.27 10.33
CA GLY A 21 20.26 -23.36 9.69
C GLY A 21 19.10 -22.86 8.81
N GLU A 22 17.88 -23.29 9.10
CA GLU A 22 16.65 -22.86 8.41
C GLU A 22 15.90 -21.76 9.18
N ASN A 23 16.56 -21.09 10.16
CA ASN A 23 15.93 -20.08 10.99
C ASN A 23 16.56 -18.70 10.76
N ILE A 24 15.72 -17.68 10.83
CA ILE A 24 16.17 -16.32 11.07
C ILE A 24 16.38 -16.13 12.57
N VAL A 25 17.51 -15.56 12.93
CA VAL A 25 17.85 -15.20 14.31
C VAL A 25 17.96 -13.69 14.41
N VAL A 26 17.30 -13.14 15.40
CA VAL A 26 17.32 -11.70 15.72
C VAL A 26 18.25 -11.48 16.91
N TYR A 27 19.30 -10.70 16.71
CA TYR A 27 20.23 -10.28 17.77
C TYR A 27 20.00 -8.83 18.14
N ASP A 28 19.98 -8.53 19.42
CA ASP A 28 20.04 -7.16 19.95
C ASP A 28 21.27 -7.06 20.86
N GLU A 29 22.19 -6.15 20.56
CA GLU A 29 23.48 -6.00 21.26
C GLU A 29 24.24 -7.33 21.47
N GLN A 30 24.32 -8.17 20.45
CA GLN A 30 24.96 -9.52 20.46
C GLN A 30 24.19 -10.62 21.20
N LYS A 31 23.05 -10.32 21.82
CA LYS A 31 22.20 -11.32 22.47
C LYS A 31 21.09 -11.77 21.53
N GLU A 32 20.87 -13.07 21.42
CA GLU A 32 19.71 -13.61 20.71
C GLU A 32 18.43 -13.22 21.46
N VAL A 33 17.54 -12.48 20.78
CA VAL A 33 16.25 -12.03 21.32
C VAL A 33 15.05 -12.67 20.62
N GLY A 34 15.30 -13.38 19.51
CA GLY A 34 14.24 -14.09 18.79
C GLY A 34 14.78 -15.02 17.74
N ARG A 35 14.03 -16.11 17.50
CA ARG A 35 14.33 -17.13 16.46
C ARG A 35 13.04 -17.60 15.82
N LEU A 36 13.00 -17.66 14.51
CA LEU A 36 11.82 -18.05 13.74
C LEU A 36 12.22 -18.89 12.52
N PRO A 37 11.46 -19.93 12.17
CA PRO A 37 11.68 -20.68 10.94
C PRO A 37 11.47 -19.81 9.71
N LEU A 38 12.44 -19.78 8.81
CA LEU A 38 12.43 -18.93 7.62
C LEU A 38 11.29 -19.32 6.65
N HIS A 39 10.96 -20.61 6.57
CA HIS A 39 9.90 -21.12 5.70
C HIS A 39 8.49 -20.65 6.09
N ASN A 40 8.31 -20.13 7.31
CA ASN A 40 7.03 -19.57 7.76
C ASN A 40 6.84 -18.10 7.35
N LEU A 41 7.85 -17.47 6.73
CA LEU A 41 7.83 -16.06 6.42
C LEU A 41 7.60 -15.80 4.93
N GLU A 42 6.76 -14.80 4.65
CA GLU A 42 6.59 -14.19 3.34
C GLU A 42 7.53 -12.98 3.17
N GLY A 43 7.78 -12.26 4.25
CA GLY A 43 8.60 -11.06 4.23
C GLY A 43 9.20 -10.73 5.57
N ILE A 44 10.24 -9.91 5.53
CA ILE A 44 10.94 -9.35 6.66
C ILE A 44 11.06 -7.85 6.42
N VAL A 45 10.65 -7.05 7.39
CA VAL A 45 10.81 -5.59 7.37
C VAL A 45 11.60 -5.19 8.61
N SER A 46 12.81 -4.67 8.40
CA SER A 46 13.69 -4.21 9.47
C SER A 46 13.65 -2.68 9.54
N PHE A 47 13.40 -2.14 10.74
CA PHE A 47 13.38 -0.70 11.02
C PHE A 47 14.66 -0.32 11.77
N GLY A 48 15.76 -0.18 11.05
CA GLY A 48 17.05 0.14 11.66
C GLY A 48 18.20 0.11 10.67
N TYR A 49 19.41 0.28 11.19
CA TYR A 49 20.61 0.47 10.37
C TYR A 49 21.67 -0.62 10.55
N ARG A 50 21.47 -1.59 11.47
CA ARG A 50 22.44 -2.66 11.75
C ARG A 50 22.57 -3.71 10.65
N GLY A 51 21.51 -3.90 9.87
CA GLY A 51 21.54 -4.74 8.68
C GLY A 51 21.32 -6.22 8.97
N THR A 52 21.82 -7.06 8.06
CA THR A 52 21.53 -8.50 7.99
C THR A 52 22.73 -9.25 7.42
N SER A 53 22.95 -10.47 7.85
CA SER A 53 24.03 -11.31 7.29
C SER A 53 23.82 -11.60 5.79
N PRO A 54 24.89 -11.65 4.97
CA PRO A 54 24.80 -12.06 3.57
C PRO A 54 24.13 -13.42 3.36
N ALA A 55 24.36 -14.37 4.27
CA ALA A 55 23.74 -15.70 4.23
C ALA A 55 22.20 -15.60 4.33
N LEU A 56 21.66 -14.77 5.24
CA LEU A 56 20.21 -14.55 5.33
C LEU A 56 19.67 -13.81 4.11
N MET A 57 20.40 -12.84 3.57
CA MET A 57 20.02 -12.17 2.32
C MET A 57 19.88 -13.15 1.17
N GLY A 58 20.87 -14.04 0.99
CA GLY A 58 20.84 -15.09 -0.03
C GLY A 58 19.68 -16.07 0.15
N ALA A 59 19.48 -16.56 1.37
CA ALA A 59 18.38 -17.47 1.69
C ALA A 59 17.00 -16.84 1.44
N CYS A 60 16.82 -15.57 1.76
CA CYS A 60 15.58 -14.81 1.46
C CYS A 60 15.37 -14.68 -0.05
N ALA A 61 16.43 -14.31 -0.79
CA ALA A 61 16.39 -14.15 -2.24
C ALA A 61 16.03 -15.46 -2.97
N GLU A 62 16.60 -16.58 -2.55
CA GLU A 62 16.32 -17.90 -3.12
C GLU A 62 14.89 -18.38 -2.87
N ARG A 63 14.33 -18.06 -1.70
CA ARG A 63 12.98 -18.46 -1.28
C ARG A 63 11.90 -17.46 -1.64
N ASN A 64 12.24 -16.37 -2.35
CA ASN A 64 11.35 -15.25 -2.65
C ASN A 64 10.69 -14.64 -1.39
N ILE A 65 11.44 -14.56 -0.29
CA ILE A 65 11.06 -13.86 0.92
C ILE A 65 11.51 -12.40 0.77
N SER A 66 10.56 -11.47 0.79
CA SER A 66 10.88 -10.04 0.69
C SER A 66 11.66 -9.60 1.93
N LEU A 67 12.87 -9.05 1.76
CA LEU A 67 13.65 -8.44 2.84
C LEU A 67 13.82 -6.95 2.55
N CYS A 68 13.20 -6.11 3.37
CA CYS A 68 13.14 -4.66 3.20
C CYS A 68 13.66 -3.95 4.45
N TYR A 69 14.43 -2.87 4.23
CA TYR A 69 14.92 -2.00 5.29
C TYR A 69 14.22 -0.65 5.21
N LEU A 70 13.73 -0.18 6.34
CA LEU A 70 13.12 1.12 6.51
C LEU A 70 13.85 1.87 7.64
N THR A 71 13.82 3.21 7.60
CA THR A 71 14.19 3.99 8.79
C THR A 71 13.18 3.70 9.92
N PRO A 72 13.50 4.02 11.17
CA PRO A 72 12.55 3.92 12.27
C PRO A 72 11.22 4.64 12.00
N GLN A 73 11.26 5.73 11.22
CA GLN A 73 10.06 6.50 10.83
C GLN A 73 9.33 5.93 9.60
N GLY A 74 9.79 4.78 9.07
CA GLY A 74 9.14 4.11 7.94
C GLY A 74 9.57 4.59 6.55
N LYS A 75 10.65 5.39 6.43
CA LYS A 75 11.20 5.76 5.10
C LYS A 75 11.97 4.57 4.53
N PHE A 76 11.75 4.26 3.27
CA PHE A 76 12.46 3.22 2.55
C PHE A 76 13.97 3.51 2.49
N LEU A 77 14.80 2.50 2.78
CA LEU A 77 16.25 2.52 2.67
C LEU A 77 16.73 1.59 1.55
N ALA A 78 16.40 0.31 1.65
CA ALA A 78 16.86 -0.72 0.72
C ALA A 78 15.93 -1.93 0.70
N ARG A 79 16.01 -2.71 -0.38
CA ARG A 79 15.42 -4.04 -0.47
C ARG A 79 16.44 -5.00 -1.05
N VAL A 80 16.46 -6.22 -0.52
CA VAL A 80 17.24 -7.30 -1.07
C VAL A 80 16.47 -7.94 -2.22
N THR A 81 17.06 -7.92 -3.39
CA THR A 81 16.51 -8.55 -4.60
C THR A 81 17.49 -9.64 -5.06
N GLY A 82 16.97 -10.85 -5.25
CA GLY A 82 17.74 -11.97 -5.76
C GLY A 82 17.91 -11.94 -7.28
N ARG A 83 18.36 -13.05 -7.84
CA ARG A 83 18.42 -13.21 -9.30
C ARG A 83 17.01 -13.04 -9.86
N VAL A 84 16.91 -12.27 -10.93
CA VAL A 84 15.68 -12.12 -11.66
C VAL A 84 15.34 -13.45 -12.33
N ARG A 85 14.32 -14.13 -11.81
CA ARG A 85 13.80 -15.40 -12.34
C ARG A 85 12.55 -15.22 -13.20
N GLY A 86 12.20 -13.97 -13.52
CA GLY A 86 10.99 -13.63 -14.24
C GLY A 86 11.09 -13.86 -15.75
N ASN A 87 9.93 -14.00 -16.39
CA ASN A 87 9.80 -14.11 -17.82
C ASN A 87 10.29 -12.83 -18.52
N VAL A 88 11.40 -12.89 -19.24
CA VAL A 88 11.96 -11.75 -20.01
C VAL A 88 10.93 -11.23 -21.01
N VAL A 89 10.18 -12.10 -21.67
CA VAL A 89 9.14 -11.73 -22.64
C VAL A 89 8.05 -10.87 -21.99
N LEU A 90 7.64 -11.19 -20.75
CA LEU A 90 6.65 -10.39 -20.01
C LEU A 90 7.16 -8.97 -19.72
N ARG A 91 8.44 -8.80 -19.35
CA ARG A 91 9.02 -7.46 -19.15
C ARG A 91 9.17 -6.69 -20.44
N GLU A 92 9.59 -7.36 -21.49
CA GLU A 92 9.66 -6.74 -22.81
C GLU A 92 8.28 -6.23 -23.23
N GLN A 93 7.23 -7.02 -23.00
CA GLN A 93 5.86 -6.61 -23.25
C GLN A 93 5.43 -5.45 -22.33
N GLN A 94 5.81 -5.47 -21.04
CA GLN A 94 5.56 -4.36 -20.13
C GLN A 94 6.21 -3.07 -20.63
N TYR A 95 7.47 -3.13 -21.07
CA TYR A 95 8.19 -1.94 -21.58
C TYR A 95 7.59 -1.41 -22.88
N ARG A 96 7.15 -2.29 -23.78
CA ARG A 96 6.46 -1.90 -25.01
C ARG A 96 5.12 -1.24 -24.70
N SER A 97 4.29 -1.87 -23.89
CA SER A 97 2.96 -1.37 -23.52
C SER A 97 3.01 -0.04 -22.74
N CYS A 98 4.04 0.17 -21.95
CA CYS A 98 4.24 1.44 -21.24
C CYS A 98 4.57 2.61 -22.20
N LYS A 99 5.28 2.32 -23.31
CA LYS A 99 5.61 3.30 -24.35
C LYS A 99 4.49 3.50 -25.37
N ASP A 100 3.59 2.55 -25.50
CA ASP A 100 2.39 2.68 -26.30
C ASP A 100 1.41 3.62 -25.58
N GLU A 101 1.05 4.73 -26.22
CA GLU A 101 0.20 5.76 -25.61
C GLU A 101 -1.21 5.23 -25.30
N ALA A 102 -1.80 4.47 -26.22
CA ALA A 102 -3.17 3.96 -26.08
C ALA A 102 -3.25 2.90 -24.98
N MET A 103 -2.37 1.88 -25.04
CA MET A 103 -2.34 0.81 -24.05
C MET A 103 -1.90 1.33 -22.67
N GLY A 104 -0.93 2.25 -22.64
CA GLY A 104 -0.48 2.89 -21.42
C GLY A 104 -1.57 3.75 -20.77
N LEU A 105 -2.37 4.46 -21.56
CA LEU A 105 -3.50 5.24 -21.10
C LEU A 105 -4.62 4.33 -20.56
N GLU A 106 -4.89 3.21 -21.20
CA GLU A 106 -5.90 2.24 -20.77
C GLU A 106 -5.59 1.67 -19.38
N VAL A 107 -4.36 1.19 -19.15
CA VAL A 107 -3.95 0.68 -17.84
C VAL A 107 -4.04 1.78 -16.77
N ALA A 108 -3.58 3.00 -17.10
CA ALA A 108 -3.66 4.14 -16.20
C ALA A 108 -5.11 4.49 -15.83
N LYS A 109 -6.03 4.53 -16.83
CA LYS A 109 -7.47 4.74 -16.62
C LYS A 109 -8.05 3.69 -15.68
N ASN A 110 -7.70 2.43 -15.85
CA ASN A 110 -8.17 1.35 -14.98
C ASN A 110 -7.73 1.57 -13.53
N CYS A 111 -6.45 1.85 -13.27
CA CYS A 111 -5.94 2.11 -11.92
C CYS A 111 -6.65 3.31 -11.25
N ILE A 112 -6.86 4.42 -12.00
CA ILE A 112 -7.51 5.61 -11.46
C ILE A 112 -9.01 5.41 -11.29
N SER A 113 -9.67 4.68 -12.21
CA SER A 113 -11.07 4.27 -12.03
C SER A 113 -11.25 3.46 -10.75
N GLY A 114 -10.34 2.50 -10.48
CA GLY A 114 -10.34 1.75 -9.23
C GLY A 114 -10.20 2.63 -7.99
N LYS A 115 -9.28 3.60 -8.03
CA LYS A 115 -9.11 4.60 -6.96
C LYS A 115 -10.42 5.34 -6.67
N VAL A 116 -10.99 5.95 -7.69
CA VAL A 116 -12.17 6.83 -7.54
C VAL A 116 -13.42 6.01 -7.18
N TYR A 117 -13.61 4.86 -7.81
CA TYR A 117 -14.69 3.93 -7.48
C TYR A 117 -14.62 3.50 -6.01
N ASN A 118 -13.46 3.05 -5.56
CA ASN A 118 -13.26 2.57 -4.20
C ASN A 118 -13.39 3.70 -3.16
N ALA A 119 -12.89 4.91 -3.47
CA ALA A 119 -13.09 6.09 -2.64
C ALA A 119 -14.58 6.42 -2.49
N ARG A 120 -15.33 6.42 -3.59
CA ARG A 120 -16.77 6.63 -3.58
C ARG A 120 -17.49 5.62 -2.69
N TRP A 121 -17.16 4.32 -2.80
CA TRP A 121 -17.80 3.29 -1.99
C TRP A 121 -17.45 3.38 -0.49
N VAL A 122 -16.28 3.92 -0.15
CA VAL A 122 -15.97 4.26 1.26
C VAL A 122 -16.94 5.33 1.77
N LEU A 123 -17.25 6.36 0.98
CA LEU A 123 -18.22 7.41 1.34
C LEU A 123 -19.64 6.85 1.43
N GLU A 124 -20.10 6.08 0.44
CA GLU A 124 -21.44 5.46 0.46
C GLU A 124 -21.63 4.55 1.68
N ARG A 125 -20.59 3.81 2.05
CA ARG A 125 -20.62 2.98 3.24
C ARG A 125 -20.69 3.81 4.53
N ALA A 126 -19.97 4.92 4.60
CA ALA A 126 -20.04 5.83 5.75
C ALA A 126 -21.45 6.42 5.92
N ILE A 127 -22.10 6.81 4.82
CA ILE A 127 -23.50 7.29 4.82
C ILE A 127 -24.43 6.21 5.37
N ARG A 128 -24.31 4.97 4.86
CA ARG A 128 -25.16 3.86 5.27
C ARG A 128 -24.97 3.47 6.74
N ASP A 129 -23.71 3.34 7.18
CA ASP A 129 -23.36 2.77 8.47
C ASP A 129 -23.31 3.83 9.60
N HIS A 130 -23.11 5.11 9.28
CA HIS A 130 -22.84 6.19 10.24
C HIS A 130 -23.59 7.51 9.95
N GLY A 131 -24.68 7.47 9.18
CA GLY A 131 -25.41 8.67 8.75
C GLY A 131 -25.82 9.62 9.88
N MET A 132 -26.08 9.09 11.09
CA MET A 132 -26.43 9.92 12.26
C MET A 132 -25.22 10.67 12.89
N GLN A 133 -23.98 10.39 12.47
CA GLN A 133 -22.75 10.93 13.08
C GLN A 133 -21.95 11.83 12.14
N ILE A 134 -22.37 11.92 10.87
CA ILE A 134 -21.68 12.62 9.78
C ILE A 134 -22.61 13.63 9.10
N ASP A 135 -22.04 14.59 8.39
CA ASP A 135 -22.79 15.44 7.47
C ASP A 135 -23.11 14.64 6.19
N VAL A 136 -24.30 14.02 6.18
CA VAL A 136 -24.77 13.15 5.08
C VAL A 136 -24.84 13.90 3.76
N ASP A 137 -25.35 15.12 3.75
CA ASP A 137 -25.53 15.91 2.51
C ASP A 137 -24.19 16.24 1.88
N ARG A 138 -23.22 16.65 2.69
CA ARG A 138 -21.86 16.94 2.27
C ARG A 138 -21.15 15.70 1.72
N VAL A 139 -21.24 14.57 2.41
CA VAL A 139 -20.62 13.32 1.98
C VAL A 139 -21.31 12.74 0.75
N LYS A 140 -22.65 12.88 0.65
CA LYS A 140 -23.42 12.44 -0.51
C LYS A 140 -23.08 13.25 -1.75
N ASN A 141 -22.94 14.57 -1.62
CA ASN A 141 -22.51 15.42 -2.72
C ASN A 141 -21.12 15.03 -3.23
N ALA A 142 -20.16 14.80 -2.33
CA ALA A 142 -18.83 14.30 -2.70
C ALA A 142 -18.90 12.93 -3.43
N SER A 143 -19.74 12.00 -2.97
CA SER A 143 -19.95 10.72 -3.65
C SER A 143 -20.53 10.89 -5.07
N LEU A 144 -21.46 11.82 -5.28
CA LEU A 144 -22.01 12.11 -6.59
C LEU A 144 -20.97 12.75 -7.53
N GLN A 145 -20.15 13.67 -7.02
CA GLN A 145 -19.03 14.23 -7.77
C GLN A 145 -18.01 13.17 -8.18
N LEU A 146 -17.65 12.24 -7.28
CA LEU A 146 -16.78 11.11 -7.61
C LEU A 146 -17.39 10.16 -8.66
N LYS A 147 -18.72 9.99 -8.65
CA LYS A 147 -19.42 9.26 -9.71
C LYS A 147 -19.23 9.93 -11.07
N TYR A 148 -19.37 11.24 -11.14
CA TYR A 148 -19.13 12.01 -12.37
C TYR A 148 -17.67 11.95 -12.80
N SER A 149 -16.73 12.04 -11.85
CA SER A 149 -15.30 11.88 -12.14
C SER A 149 -14.97 10.55 -12.83
N LEU A 150 -15.69 9.45 -12.55
CA LEU A 150 -15.50 8.16 -13.23
C LEU A 150 -15.83 8.26 -14.74
N GLU A 151 -16.86 9.01 -15.10
CA GLU A 151 -17.23 9.23 -16.52
C GLU A 151 -16.16 10.06 -17.24
N LEU A 152 -15.63 11.11 -16.60
CA LEU A 152 -14.53 11.92 -17.14
C LEU A 152 -13.24 11.08 -17.32
N ILE A 153 -12.89 10.23 -16.34
CA ILE A 153 -11.72 9.35 -16.39
C ILE A 153 -11.82 8.38 -17.57
N GLN A 154 -12.99 7.78 -17.80
CA GLN A 154 -13.18 6.85 -18.95
C GLN A 154 -13.00 7.56 -20.28
N ASN A 155 -13.40 8.82 -20.39
CA ASN A 155 -13.31 9.64 -21.60
C ASN A 155 -11.98 10.42 -21.72
N ALA A 156 -11.02 10.25 -20.80
CA ALA A 156 -9.74 10.94 -20.89
C ALA A 156 -8.97 10.52 -22.15
N GLU A 157 -8.45 11.48 -22.89
CA GLU A 157 -7.71 11.27 -24.14
C GLU A 157 -6.19 11.27 -23.96
N SER A 158 -5.72 11.69 -22.77
CA SER A 158 -4.29 11.75 -22.44
C SER A 158 -4.01 11.46 -20.97
N LYS A 159 -2.77 11.05 -20.68
CA LYS A 159 -2.32 10.85 -19.29
C LYS A 159 -2.29 12.14 -18.48
N ASP A 160 -2.08 13.30 -19.12
CA ASP A 160 -2.09 14.60 -18.43
C ASP A 160 -3.51 15.00 -18.03
N GLN A 161 -4.48 14.81 -18.93
CA GLN A 161 -5.89 14.99 -18.61
C GLN A 161 -6.35 14.04 -17.50
N LEU A 162 -5.93 12.78 -17.55
CA LEU A 162 -6.21 11.79 -16.51
C LEU A 162 -5.62 12.19 -15.15
N ARG A 163 -4.40 12.78 -15.11
CA ARG A 163 -3.82 13.32 -13.86
C ARG A 163 -4.61 14.50 -13.31
N GLY A 164 -5.17 15.34 -14.18
CA GLY A 164 -6.07 16.43 -13.79
C GLY A 164 -7.32 15.89 -13.08
N TYR A 165 -8.01 14.94 -13.68
CA TYR A 165 -9.19 14.29 -13.09
C TYR A 165 -8.88 13.53 -11.81
N GLU A 166 -7.73 12.86 -11.75
CA GLU A 166 -7.25 12.18 -10.53
C GLU A 166 -7.05 13.16 -9.38
N GLY A 167 -6.41 14.30 -9.65
CA GLY A 167 -6.17 15.34 -8.65
C GLY A 167 -7.47 15.97 -8.12
N GLU A 168 -8.42 16.25 -9.02
CA GLU A 168 -9.74 16.76 -8.66
C GLU A 168 -10.51 15.74 -7.79
N ALA A 169 -10.58 14.48 -8.23
CA ALA A 169 -11.24 13.42 -7.46
C ALA A 169 -10.59 13.21 -6.08
N ALA A 170 -9.26 13.31 -5.99
CA ALA A 170 -8.55 13.25 -4.71
C ALA A 170 -8.92 14.43 -3.81
N SER A 171 -9.04 15.64 -4.36
CA SER A 171 -9.47 16.84 -3.62
C SER A 171 -10.89 16.69 -3.07
N ILE A 172 -11.83 16.17 -3.87
CA ILE A 172 -13.20 15.88 -3.47
C ILE A 172 -13.24 14.88 -2.31
N TYR A 173 -12.56 13.75 -2.44
CA TYR A 173 -12.52 12.70 -1.42
C TYR A 173 -11.90 13.19 -0.11
N PHE A 174 -10.73 13.80 -0.18
CA PHE A 174 -10.05 14.32 1.01
C PHE A 174 -10.74 15.54 1.62
N GLY A 175 -11.53 16.30 0.84
CA GLY A 175 -12.34 17.41 1.32
C GLY A 175 -13.41 17.00 2.34
N VAL A 176 -13.87 15.74 2.30
CA VAL A 176 -14.83 15.18 3.25
C VAL A 176 -14.24 14.15 4.20
N PHE A 177 -12.91 13.96 4.20
CA PHE A 177 -12.26 12.91 4.97
C PHE A 177 -12.48 13.02 6.48
N ASN A 178 -12.62 14.23 7.01
CA ASN A 178 -12.92 14.46 8.43
C ASN A 178 -14.28 13.89 8.87
N GLU A 179 -15.23 13.75 7.95
CA GLU A 179 -16.54 13.14 8.26
C GLU A 179 -16.38 11.65 8.58
N LEU A 180 -15.35 10.99 8.03
CA LEU A 180 -15.04 9.59 8.28
C LEU A 180 -14.36 9.35 9.64
N ILE A 181 -13.88 10.41 10.29
CA ILE A 181 -13.32 10.38 11.65
C ILE A 181 -14.47 10.57 12.64
N LEU A 182 -14.96 9.45 13.18
CA LEU A 182 -16.14 9.42 14.05
C LEU A 182 -15.79 9.62 15.52
N GLN A 183 -14.58 9.30 15.92
CA GLN A 183 -14.08 9.38 17.29
C GLN A 183 -12.83 10.25 17.38
N GLN A 184 -12.58 10.80 18.56
CA GLN A 184 -11.35 11.56 18.85
C GLN A 184 -11.14 12.76 17.88
N LYS A 185 -12.23 13.39 17.35
CA LYS A 185 -12.18 14.43 16.31
C LYS A 185 -11.27 15.62 16.67
N LYS A 186 -11.13 15.96 17.97
CA LYS A 186 -10.25 17.05 18.44
C LYS A 186 -8.76 16.75 18.27
N ASP A 187 -8.38 15.47 18.33
CA ASP A 187 -6.99 15.01 18.32
C ASP A 187 -6.55 14.48 16.96
N PHE A 188 -7.51 14.10 16.13
CA PHE A 188 -7.31 13.56 14.79
C PHE A 188 -8.05 14.40 13.76
N THR A 189 -7.56 15.63 13.54
CA THR A 189 -8.08 16.53 12.52
C THR A 189 -7.23 16.39 11.26
N PHE A 190 -7.89 16.23 10.12
CA PHE A 190 -7.25 16.15 8.81
C PHE A 190 -7.55 17.44 8.02
N GLN A 191 -6.50 18.19 7.65
CA GLN A 191 -6.61 19.47 6.93
C GLN A 191 -6.19 19.37 5.45
N GLY A 192 -6.25 18.16 4.89
CA GLY A 192 -5.79 17.88 3.55
C GLY A 192 -4.55 16.98 3.55
N ARG A 193 -4.28 16.37 2.41
CA ARG A 193 -3.17 15.41 2.29
C ARG A 193 -1.82 16.10 2.21
N ASN A 194 -0.99 15.93 3.23
CA ASN A 194 0.41 16.33 3.26
C ASN A 194 1.30 15.12 3.61
N LYS A 195 2.51 15.07 3.08
CA LYS A 195 3.34 13.85 3.17
C LYS A 195 4.84 14.07 3.39
N ARG A 196 5.36 15.25 3.21
CA ARG A 196 6.82 15.49 3.28
C ARG A 196 7.12 16.88 3.85
N PRO A 197 7.12 16.98 5.18
CA PRO A 197 6.75 15.99 6.19
C PRO A 197 5.22 15.91 6.41
N PRO A 198 4.69 14.85 7.09
CA PRO A 198 3.32 14.85 7.58
C PRO A 198 3.17 15.88 8.70
N LEU A 199 2.09 16.69 8.68
CA LEU A 199 1.89 17.82 9.59
C LEU A 199 0.78 17.58 10.63
N ASP A 200 0.10 16.44 10.55
CA ASP A 200 -0.91 16.00 11.50
C ASP A 200 -0.85 14.49 11.75
N ASN A 201 -1.54 14.03 12.80
CA ASN A 201 -1.53 12.65 13.25
C ASN A 201 -2.07 11.68 12.19
N VAL A 202 -3.12 12.09 11.46
CA VAL A 202 -3.74 11.27 10.41
C VAL A 202 -2.78 11.09 9.24
N ASN A 203 -2.16 12.19 8.79
CA ASN A 203 -1.18 12.16 7.70
C ASN A 203 0.08 11.36 8.05
N ALA A 204 0.52 11.36 9.33
CA ALA A 204 1.63 10.54 9.81
C ALA A 204 1.31 9.05 9.64
N MET A 205 0.12 8.60 10.09
CA MET A 205 -0.33 7.21 9.92
C MET A 205 -0.54 6.84 8.46
N LEU A 206 -1.23 7.68 7.67
CA LEU A 206 -1.46 7.42 6.24
C LEU A 206 -0.15 7.25 5.49
N SER A 207 0.85 8.11 5.76
CA SER A 207 2.15 8.03 5.08
C SER A 207 2.89 6.74 5.41
N PHE A 208 2.83 6.30 6.65
CA PHE A 208 3.43 5.04 7.10
C PHE A 208 2.74 3.83 6.44
N VAL A 209 1.42 3.77 6.49
CA VAL A 209 0.65 2.66 5.90
C VAL A 209 0.81 2.60 4.39
N TYR A 210 0.83 3.74 3.69
CA TYR A 210 1.10 3.79 2.25
C TYR A 210 2.50 3.27 1.93
N THR A 211 3.50 3.54 2.76
CA THR A 211 4.84 2.98 2.57
C THR A 211 4.83 1.45 2.70
N LEU A 212 4.17 0.91 3.72
CA LEU A 212 4.03 -0.54 3.91
C LEU A 212 3.35 -1.19 2.70
N LEU A 213 2.23 -0.62 2.26
CA LEU A 213 1.45 -1.15 1.14
C LEU A 213 2.22 -1.05 -0.19
N THR A 214 2.91 0.08 -0.45
CA THR A 214 3.75 0.25 -1.65
C THR A 214 4.85 -0.81 -1.70
N ASN A 215 5.53 -1.08 -0.59
CA ASN A 215 6.56 -2.11 -0.52
C ASN A 215 5.99 -3.52 -0.74
N GLN A 216 4.80 -3.79 -0.23
CA GLN A 216 4.11 -5.07 -0.46
C GLN A 216 3.74 -5.25 -1.94
N ILE A 217 3.21 -4.21 -2.59
CA ILE A 217 2.87 -4.23 -4.02
C ILE A 217 4.14 -4.39 -4.87
N ALA A 218 5.21 -3.66 -4.57
CA ALA A 218 6.46 -3.79 -5.31
C ALA A 218 7.04 -5.21 -5.22
N ALA A 219 7.00 -5.82 -4.02
CA ALA A 219 7.40 -7.21 -3.85
C ALA A 219 6.49 -8.19 -4.63
N ALA A 220 5.19 -7.94 -4.67
CA ALA A 220 4.24 -8.74 -5.46
C ALA A 220 4.54 -8.66 -6.97
N LEU A 221 4.84 -7.47 -7.49
CA LEU A 221 5.23 -7.26 -8.89
C LEU A 221 6.51 -8.02 -9.24
N GLU A 222 7.54 -7.94 -8.39
CA GLU A 222 8.79 -8.69 -8.57
C GLU A 222 8.57 -10.21 -8.61
N VAL A 223 7.70 -10.73 -7.73
CA VAL A 223 7.37 -12.17 -7.67
C VAL A 223 6.70 -12.67 -8.96
N VAL A 224 5.86 -11.85 -9.60
CA VAL A 224 5.20 -12.22 -10.88
C VAL A 224 6.06 -11.92 -12.10
N GLY A 225 7.24 -11.31 -11.92
CA GLY A 225 8.20 -11.03 -12.99
C GLY A 225 8.02 -9.68 -13.67
N LEU A 226 7.23 -8.75 -13.10
CA LEU A 226 7.09 -7.37 -13.56
C LEU A 226 8.13 -6.47 -12.89
N ASP A 227 8.53 -5.43 -13.62
CA ASP A 227 9.41 -4.37 -13.11
C ASP A 227 8.56 -3.33 -12.35
N PRO A 228 8.74 -3.18 -11.01
CA PRO A 228 7.97 -2.23 -10.23
C PRO A 228 8.28 -0.76 -10.53
N TYR A 229 9.36 -0.47 -11.27
CA TYR A 229 9.79 0.91 -11.56
C TYR A 229 9.18 1.47 -12.84
N VAL A 230 8.72 0.63 -13.77
CA VAL A 230 8.15 1.04 -15.06
C VAL A 230 6.62 1.10 -14.96
N GLY A 231 6.09 2.30 -14.78
CA GLY A 231 4.67 2.57 -14.59
C GLY A 231 3.96 3.10 -15.83
N TYR A 232 2.64 3.21 -15.74
CA TYR A 232 1.76 3.67 -16.82
C TYR A 232 1.31 5.12 -16.64
N LEU A 233 0.96 5.52 -15.40
CA LEU A 233 0.53 6.89 -15.05
C LEU A 233 1.68 7.70 -14.43
N HIS A 234 2.34 7.11 -13.44
CA HIS A 234 3.45 7.76 -12.77
C HIS A 234 4.68 7.75 -13.69
N THR A 235 5.19 8.93 -14.02
CA THR A 235 6.38 9.08 -14.87
C THR A 235 7.61 8.41 -14.27
N ASP A 236 8.43 7.81 -15.10
CA ASP A 236 9.68 7.19 -14.71
C ASP A 236 10.62 8.22 -14.10
N ARG A 237 11.11 7.91 -12.92
CA ARG A 237 12.16 8.70 -12.21
C ARG A 237 13.09 7.72 -11.51
N PRO A 238 14.39 7.99 -11.47
CA PRO A 238 15.35 7.15 -10.75
C PRO A 238 14.90 6.88 -9.31
N GLY A 239 14.88 5.61 -8.91
CA GLY A 239 14.47 5.18 -7.57
C GLY A 239 12.97 5.24 -7.26
N ARG A 240 12.11 5.59 -8.23
CA ARG A 240 10.65 5.63 -8.05
C ARG A 240 10.01 4.34 -8.53
N VAL A 241 9.33 3.64 -7.65
CA VAL A 241 8.59 2.40 -7.97
C VAL A 241 7.25 2.74 -8.66
N SER A 242 7.32 3.28 -9.89
CA SER A 242 6.19 3.89 -10.60
C SER A 242 5.02 2.95 -10.79
N LEU A 243 5.24 1.67 -11.17
CA LEU A 243 4.15 0.70 -11.31
C LEU A 243 3.52 0.33 -9.96
N ALA A 244 4.32 0.20 -8.90
CA ALA A 244 3.76 -0.03 -7.57
C ALA A 244 2.92 1.16 -7.10
N LEU A 245 3.29 2.39 -7.50
CA LEU A 245 2.50 3.60 -7.23
C LEU A 245 1.23 3.69 -8.09
N ASP A 246 1.22 3.12 -9.28
CA ASP A 246 0.00 3.01 -10.10
C ASP A 246 -0.99 2.02 -9.47
N LEU A 247 -0.51 0.83 -9.10
CA LEU A 247 -1.37 -0.20 -8.52
C LEU A 247 -1.87 0.14 -7.11
N ILE A 248 -1.09 0.87 -6.29
CA ILE A 248 -1.56 1.26 -4.95
C ILE A 248 -2.83 2.12 -5.00
N GLU A 249 -3.07 2.83 -6.11
CA GLU A 249 -4.24 3.69 -6.24
C GLU A 249 -5.55 2.91 -6.03
N GLU A 250 -5.63 1.67 -6.50
CA GLU A 250 -6.79 0.79 -6.29
C GLU A 250 -7.07 0.47 -4.82
N PHE A 251 -6.05 0.55 -3.97
CA PHE A 251 -6.10 0.09 -2.58
C PHE A 251 -6.14 1.21 -1.55
N ARG A 252 -5.80 2.45 -1.95
CA ARG A 252 -5.66 3.55 -0.99
C ARG A 252 -6.88 3.69 -0.12
N ALA A 253 -8.05 3.92 -0.70
CA ALA A 253 -9.27 4.18 0.07
C ALA A 253 -9.73 2.95 0.86
N VAL A 254 -9.82 1.79 0.22
CA VAL A 254 -10.46 0.60 0.81
C VAL A 254 -9.55 -0.21 1.72
N TYR A 255 -8.25 -0.15 1.53
CA TYR A 255 -7.30 -0.90 2.35
C TYR A 255 -6.55 0.00 3.33
N ALA A 256 -5.87 1.06 2.85
CA ALA A 256 -5.02 1.89 3.68
C ALA A 256 -5.81 2.93 4.50
N ASP A 257 -6.66 3.74 3.85
CA ASP A 257 -7.39 4.82 4.54
C ASP A 257 -8.39 4.25 5.54
N ARG A 258 -9.16 3.24 5.15
CA ARG A 258 -10.09 2.56 6.06
C ARG A 258 -9.38 1.87 7.23
N PHE A 259 -8.18 1.35 7.02
CA PHE A 259 -7.39 0.80 8.11
C PHE A 259 -7.04 1.90 9.12
N VAL A 260 -6.50 3.04 8.67
CA VAL A 260 -6.17 4.17 9.54
C VAL A 260 -7.41 4.70 10.27
N LEU A 261 -8.52 4.92 9.55
CA LEU A 261 -9.78 5.34 10.13
C LEU A 261 -10.30 4.35 11.18
N SER A 262 -10.17 3.05 10.92
CA SER A 262 -10.56 2.01 11.88
C SER A 262 -9.76 2.09 13.18
N LEU A 263 -8.45 2.35 13.11
CA LEU A 263 -7.60 2.50 14.32
C LEU A 263 -8.04 3.72 15.15
N ILE A 264 -8.37 4.84 14.50
CA ILE A 264 -8.85 6.05 15.17
C ILE A 264 -10.23 5.82 15.78
N ASN A 265 -11.18 5.30 14.99
CA ASN A 265 -12.58 5.15 15.38
C ASN A 265 -12.78 4.07 16.44
N LYS A 266 -11.93 3.04 16.48
CA LYS A 266 -11.89 2.03 17.56
C LYS A 266 -11.07 2.48 18.77
N LYS A 267 -10.52 3.71 18.77
CA LYS A 267 -9.65 4.25 19.84
C LYS A 267 -8.41 3.39 20.12
N ILE A 268 -7.93 2.67 19.11
CA ILE A 268 -6.71 1.85 19.20
C ILE A 268 -5.47 2.77 19.30
N VAL A 269 -5.52 3.93 18.66
CA VAL A 269 -4.48 4.95 18.66
C VAL A 269 -4.87 6.12 19.56
N ASN A 270 -3.86 6.83 20.09
CA ASN A 270 -4.05 7.93 21.03
C ASN A 270 -3.13 9.10 20.65
N LYS A 271 -3.56 10.35 20.92
CA LYS A 271 -2.76 11.57 20.70
C LYS A 271 -1.39 11.50 21.38
N LYS A 272 -1.28 10.87 22.54
CA LYS A 272 -0.02 10.73 23.31
C LYS A 272 1.09 10.03 22.53
N ASN A 273 0.73 9.25 21.52
CA ASN A 273 1.68 8.50 20.69
C ASN A 273 2.30 9.32 19.56
N PHE A 274 2.04 10.63 19.52
CA PHE A 274 2.56 11.51 18.48
C PHE A 274 3.36 12.65 19.07
N THR A 275 4.51 12.93 18.46
CA THR A 275 5.38 14.04 18.80
C THR A 275 5.48 15.00 17.63
N ARG A 276 5.26 16.28 17.86
CA ARG A 276 5.46 17.34 16.85
C ARG A 276 6.86 17.89 16.98
N LYS A 277 7.61 17.91 15.88
CA LYS A 277 8.94 18.51 15.77
C LYS A 277 8.83 20.02 15.51
N GLU A 278 9.93 20.76 15.72
CA GLU A 278 10.01 22.22 15.47
C GLU A 278 9.64 22.62 14.05
N ASN A 279 9.99 21.80 13.04
CA ASN A 279 9.62 22.00 11.63
C ASN A 279 8.17 21.62 11.31
N GLY A 280 7.33 21.37 12.32
CA GLY A 280 5.93 20.98 12.21
C GLY A 280 5.70 19.51 11.90
N ALA A 281 6.73 18.70 11.61
CA ALA A 281 6.60 17.27 11.30
C ALA A 281 6.04 16.51 12.50
N VAL A 282 5.05 15.65 12.23
CA VAL A 282 4.45 14.77 13.23
C VAL A 282 5.05 13.38 13.09
N LEU A 283 5.61 12.86 14.18
CA LEU A 283 6.21 11.53 14.27
C LEU A 283 5.39 10.64 15.21
N MET A 284 5.29 9.37 14.88
CA MET A 284 4.75 8.32 15.74
C MET A 284 5.84 7.77 16.66
N ASP A 285 5.51 7.50 17.91
CA ASP A 285 6.39 6.77 18.83
C ASP A 285 6.52 5.28 18.44
N ASP A 286 7.43 4.58 19.10
CA ASP A 286 7.71 3.16 18.84
C ASP A 286 6.54 2.26 19.21
N ASP A 287 5.86 2.57 20.31
CA ASP A 287 4.72 1.78 20.78
C ASP A 287 3.57 1.84 19.78
N LEU A 288 3.26 3.03 19.24
CA LEU A 288 2.27 3.17 18.20
C LEU A 288 2.67 2.43 16.93
N ARG A 289 3.94 2.53 16.50
CA ARG A 289 4.42 1.82 15.31
C ARG A 289 4.27 0.31 15.46
N ARG A 290 4.67 -0.27 16.60
CA ARG A 290 4.49 -1.70 16.91
C ARG A 290 3.03 -2.10 16.88
N LYS A 291 2.16 -1.33 17.52
CA LYS A 291 0.72 -1.57 17.54
C LYS A 291 0.11 -1.52 16.14
N LEU A 292 0.46 -0.51 15.36
CA LEU A 292 0.01 -0.36 13.97
C LEU A 292 0.46 -1.55 13.10
N LEU A 293 1.70 -2.02 13.26
CA LEU A 293 2.21 -3.17 12.53
C LEU A 293 1.48 -4.47 12.92
N THR A 294 1.16 -4.65 14.20
CA THR A 294 0.36 -5.78 14.69
C THR A 294 -1.04 -5.76 14.06
N GLU A 295 -1.72 -4.62 14.12
CA GLU A 295 -3.04 -4.47 13.52
C GLU A 295 -3.01 -4.61 11.98
N TRP A 296 -1.95 -4.14 11.33
CA TRP A 296 -1.75 -4.35 9.89
C TRP A 296 -1.61 -5.83 9.55
N GLN A 297 -0.87 -6.59 10.37
CA GLN A 297 -0.74 -8.03 10.19
C GLN A 297 -2.07 -8.77 10.40
N ASN A 298 -2.88 -8.34 11.37
CA ASN A 298 -4.23 -8.85 11.59
C ASN A 298 -5.12 -8.55 10.37
N LYS A 299 -5.06 -7.32 9.86
CA LYS A 299 -5.81 -6.90 8.68
C LYS A 299 -5.47 -7.73 7.44
N LYS A 300 -4.20 -8.10 7.24
CA LYS A 300 -3.77 -8.96 6.13
C LYS A 300 -4.45 -10.34 6.14
N LYS A 301 -4.80 -10.86 7.31
CA LYS A 301 -5.44 -12.18 7.51
C LYS A 301 -6.96 -12.16 7.34
N GLU A 302 -7.59 -10.99 7.31
CA GLU A 302 -9.04 -10.89 7.07
C GLU A 302 -9.40 -11.43 5.68
N ILE A 303 -10.46 -12.23 5.62
CA ILE A 303 -10.94 -12.85 4.37
C ILE A 303 -11.90 -11.89 3.67
N ILE A 304 -11.73 -11.76 2.36
CA ILE A 304 -12.65 -11.05 1.46
C ILE A 304 -13.02 -11.94 0.27
N THR A 305 -14.12 -11.62 -0.39
CA THR A 305 -14.42 -12.17 -1.71
C THR A 305 -13.82 -11.23 -2.77
N HIS A 306 -12.86 -11.73 -3.56
CA HIS A 306 -12.22 -10.93 -4.61
C HIS A 306 -13.24 -10.56 -5.69
N PRO A 307 -13.36 -9.25 -6.06
CA PRO A 307 -14.45 -8.78 -6.94
C PRO A 307 -14.49 -9.46 -8.31
N PHE A 308 -13.33 -9.71 -8.91
CA PHE A 308 -13.21 -10.33 -10.23
C PHE A 308 -13.20 -11.85 -10.15
N LEU A 309 -12.35 -12.45 -9.30
CA LEU A 309 -12.20 -13.91 -9.20
C LEU A 309 -13.41 -14.59 -8.55
N LYS A 310 -14.22 -13.87 -7.77
CA LYS A 310 -15.32 -14.40 -6.96
C LYS A 310 -14.87 -15.44 -5.92
N GLU A 311 -13.58 -15.51 -5.63
CA GLU A 311 -12.98 -16.41 -4.65
C GLU A 311 -12.73 -15.69 -3.32
N LYS A 312 -12.79 -16.47 -2.23
CA LYS A 312 -12.41 -15.99 -0.90
C LYS A 312 -10.90 -15.99 -0.79
N ILE A 313 -10.33 -14.83 -0.55
CA ILE A 313 -8.88 -14.64 -0.34
C ILE A 313 -8.64 -13.73 0.86
N GLU A 314 -7.45 -13.80 1.42
CA GLU A 314 -7.01 -12.90 2.48
C GLU A 314 -6.60 -11.53 1.90
N TRP A 315 -6.86 -10.44 2.63
CA TRP A 315 -6.47 -9.09 2.20
C TRP A 315 -4.99 -8.97 1.80
N GLY A 316 -4.12 -9.66 2.52
CA GLY A 316 -2.69 -9.65 2.22
C GLY A 316 -2.33 -10.25 0.86
N MET A 317 -3.20 -11.11 0.30
CA MET A 317 -3.00 -11.72 -1.02
C MET A 317 -3.48 -10.83 -2.18
N VAL A 318 -4.32 -9.83 -1.91
CA VAL A 318 -4.91 -8.99 -2.97
C VAL A 318 -3.85 -8.29 -3.84
N PRO A 319 -2.78 -7.67 -3.30
CA PRO A 319 -1.73 -7.09 -4.13
C PRO A 319 -1.04 -8.10 -5.07
N TYR A 320 -0.83 -9.33 -4.61
CA TYR A 320 -0.26 -10.39 -5.43
C TYR A 320 -1.22 -10.83 -6.55
N VAL A 321 -2.50 -10.98 -6.23
CA VAL A 321 -3.55 -11.33 -7.23
C VAL A 321 -3.65 -10.25 -8.29
N GLN A 322 -3.67 -8.96 -7.91
CA GLN A 322 -3.72 -7.86 -8.88
C GLN A 322 -2.45 -7.79 -9.74
N ALA A 323 -1.27 -8.01 -9.17
CA ALA A 323 -0.03 -8.11 -9.94
C ALA A 323 -0.09 -9.28 -10.95
N MET A 324 -0.63 -10.44 -10.55
CA MET A 324 -0.86 -11.57 -11.45
C MET A 324 -1.87 -11.25 -12.57
N LEU A 325 -2.97 -10.58 -12.26
CA LEU A 325 -3.99 -10.18 -13.25
C LEU A 325 -3.41 -9.19 -14.27
N LEU A 326 -2.60 -8.23 -13.80
CA LEU A 326 -1.88 -7.32 -14.70
C LEU A 326 -0.89 -8.09 -15.59
N ALA A 327 -0.13 -9.04 -15.04
CA ALA A 327 0.79 -9.87 -15.83
C ALA A 327 0.06 -10.72 -16.89
N ARG A 328 -1.13 -11.24 -16.56
CA ARG A 328 -1.98 -11.98 -17.51
C ARG A 328 -2.52 -11.08 -18.62
N TYR A 329 -2.96 -9.88 -18.30
CA TYR A 329 -3.38 -8.89 -19.28
C TYR A 329 -2.24 -8.54 -20.23
N LEU A 330 -1.04 -8.26 -19.72
CA LEU A 330 0.12 -7.93 -20.55
C LEU A 330 0.56 -9.07 -21.47
N ARG A 331 0.28 -10.33 -21.10
CA ARG A 331 0.53 -11.50 -21.96
C ARG A 331 -0.56 -11.74 -23.01
N GLY A 332 -1.68 -11.02 -22.95
CA GLY A 332 -2.84 -11.25 -23.80
C GLY A 332 -3.75 -12.40 -23.33
N ASP A 333 -3.60 -12.86 -22.09
CA ASP A 333 -4.48 -13.90 -21.51
C ASP A 333 -5.85 -13.33 -21.06
N LEU A 334 -5.96 -12.00 -21.02
CA LEU A 334 -7.18 -11.25 -20.65
C LEU A 334 -7.37 -10.08 -21.62
N ASP A 335 -8.62 -9.77 -21.98
CA ASP A 335 -8.97 -8.67 -22.87
C ASP A 335 -8.78 -7.28 -22.22
N GLY A 336 -8.75 -7.20 -20.90
CA GLY A 336 -8.52 -5.96 -20.14
C GLY A 336 -7.93 -6.25 -18.77
N TYR A 337 -7.30 -5.25 -18.15
CA TYR A 337 -6.83 -5.36 -16.76
C TYR A 337 -8.02 -5.21 -15.78
N PRO A 338 -8.41 -6.30 -15.06
CA PRO A 338 -9.54 -6.25 -14.13
C PRO A 338 -9.12 -5.58 -12.82
N VAL A 339 -9.29 -4.26 -12.77
CA VAL A 339 -9.00 -3.44 -11.59
C VAL A 339 -9.83 -3.89 -10.37
N PHE A 340 -9.27 -3.70 -9.17
CA PHE A 340 -9.92 -4.06 -7.92
C PHE A 340 -11.06 -3.08 -7.57
N LEU A 341 -12.31 -3.49 -7.81
CA LEU A 341 -13.53 -2.70 -7.52
C LEU A 341 -14.28 -3.33 -6.33
N TRP A 342 -14.11 -2.78 -5.15
CA TRP A 342 -14.67 -3.34 -3.92
C TRP A 342 -15.82 -2.51 -3.37
N LYS A 343 -16.95 -3.18 -3.00
CA LYS A 343 -18.18 -2.57 -2.45
C LYS A 343 -18.33 -2.87 -0.96
#